data_5a84b12f92670b76cddae61d31a0b8b2
#
_entry.id   5a84b12f92670b76cddae61d31a0b8b2
#
_cell.length_a   1.000
_cell.length_b   1.000
_cell.length_c   1.000
_cell.angle_alpha   90.00
_cell.angle_beta   90.00
_cell.angle_gamma   90.00
#
_symmetry.space_group_name_H-M   'P 1'
#
loop_
_entity.id
_entity.type
_entity.pdbx_description
1 polymer ?
#
loop_
_entity_poly.entity_id
_entity_poly.type
_entity_poly.pdbx_seq_one_letter_code
_entity_poly.pdbx_strand_id
1 'polypeptide(L)' 'MKIQKEYIIVVDGRPYFSVVDVKHLSAVIDDAKTRFGFDSKIEVFMQTTEPYAPGENNGN' A
#
# COMPACT_ATOMS: atom_id res chain seq x y z
N MET A 1 3.15 19.10 8.67
CA MET A 1 3.43 17.67 8.77
C MET A 1 2.41 16.92 7.95
N LYS A 2 2.85 15.93 7.18
CA LYS A 2 1.96 15.22 6.31
C LYS A 2 1.83 13.78 6.69
N ILE A 3 0.60 13.29 6.75
CA ILE A 3 0.34 11.88 6.93
C ILE A 3 0.02 11.32 5.56
N GLN A 4 0.71 10.25 5.20
CA GLN A 4 0.56 9.69 3.88
C GLN A 4 0.03 8.28 3.98
N LYS A 5 -0.98 7.97 3.18
CA LYS A 5 -1.53 6.64 3.12
C LYS A 5 -0.95 5.92 1.93
N GLU A 6 -0.65 4.65 2.12
CA GLU A 6 -0.09 3.83 1.08
C GLU A 6 -0.86 2.53 1.03
N TYR A 7 -1.23 2.10 -0.15
CA TYR A 7 -1.98 0.87 -0.32
C TYR A 7 -1.05 -0.17 -0.93
N ILE A 8 -0.89 -1.28 -0.21
CA ILE A 8 0.04 -2.33 -0.60
C ILE A 8 -0.76 -3.49 -1.14
N ILE A 9 -0.48 -3.86 -2.38
CA ILE A 9 -1.15 -4.96 -3.04
C ILE A 9 -0.32 -6.21 -2.84
N VAL A 10 -0.95 -7.23 -2.26
CA VAL A 10 -0.29 -8.49 -1.94
C VAL A 10 -0.93 -9.58 -2.78
N VAL A 11 -0.12 -10.35 -3.49
CA VAL A 11 -0.60 -11.42 -4.34
C VAL A 11 -0.08 -12.73 -3.80
N ASP A 12 -0.99 -13.62 -3.43
CA ASP A 12 -0.64 -14.95 -2.89
C ASP A 12 0.35 -14.83 -1.73
N GLY A 13 0.12 -13.86 -0.86
CA GLY A 13 0.94 -13.68 0.33
C GLY A 13 2.23 -12.93 0.12
N ARG A 14 2.49 -12.43 -1.08
CA ARG A 14 3.72 -11.69 -1.36
C ARG A 14 3.43 -10.28 -1.80
N PRO A 15 4.14 -9.29 -1.29
CA PRO A 15 3.94 -7.92 -1.74
C PRO A 15 4.27 -7.80 -3.22
N TYR A 16 3.40 -7.18 -3.96
CA TYR A 16 3.57 -7.02 -5.39
C TYR A 16 3.86 -5.57 -5.75
N PHE A 17 3.04 -4.65 -5.27
CA PHE A 17 3.15 -3.26 -5.67
C PHE A 17 2.48 -2.40 -4.62
N SER A 18 2.81 -1.11 -4.59
CA SER A 18 2.11 -0.20 -3.69
C SER A 18 1.79 1.10 -4.43
N VAL A 19 0.70 1.72 -4.03
CA VAL A 19 0.29 3.00 -4.60
C VAL A 19 -0.13 3.92 -3.47
N VAL A 20 0.07 5.22 -3.67
CA VAL A 20 -0.34 6.21 -2.69
C VAL A 20 -1.68 6.81 -3.03
N ASP A 21 -2.12 6.70 -4.27
CA ASP A 21 -3.37 7.28 -4.72
C ASP A 21 -4.37 6.16 -4.97
N VAL A 22 -5.48 6.20 -4.26
CA VAL A 22 -6.46 5.12 -4.32
C VAL A 22 -7.04 4.96 -5.72
N LYS A 23 -7.01 6.00 -6.54
CA LYS A 23 -7.55 5.86 -7.89
C LYS A 23 -6.69 4.98 -8.78
N HIS A 24 -5.45 4.72 -8.41
CA HIS A 24 -4.61 3.80 -9.18
C HIS A 24 -4.74 2.36 -8.72
N LEU A 25 -5.47 2.13 -7.63
CA LEU A 25 -5.54 0.82 -7.03
C LEU A 25 -6.18 -0.20 -7.94
N SER A 26 -7.29 0.19 -8.56
CA SER A 26 -8.02 -0.71 -9.43
C SER A 26 -7.15 -1.15 -10.62
N ALA A 27 -6.37 -0.24 -11.19
CA ALA A 27 -5.50 -0.57 -12.31
C ALA A 27 -4.42 -1.58 -11.91
N VAL A 28 -3.86 -1.42 -10.71
CA VAL A 28 -2.84 -2.34 -10.25
C VAL A 28 -3.44 -3.70 -9.94
N ILE A 29 -4.63 -3.74 -9.38
CA ILE A 29 -5.31 -5.01 -9.11
C ILE A 29 -5.60 -5.74 -10.42
N ASP A 30 -6.06 -5.02 -11.44
CA ASP A 30 -6.30 -5.63 -12.74
C ASP A 30 -5.03 -6.15 -13.36
N ASP A 31 -3.94 -5.41 -13.23
CA ASP A 31 -2.66 -5.85 -13.73
C ASP A 31 -2.20 -7.11 -13.03
N ALA A 32 -2.39 -7.18 -11.72
CA ALA A 32 -2.00 -8.35 -10.96
C ALA A 32 -2.80 -9.58 -11.40
N LYS A 33 -4.10 -9.39 -11.62
CA LYS A 33 -4.92 -10.51 -12.09
C LYS A 33 -4.48 -11.01 -13.45
N THR A 34 -4.09 -10.10 -14.32
CA THR A 34 -3.61 -10.46 -15.64
C THR A 34 -2.30 -11.22 -15.57
N ARG A 35 -1.41 -10.82 -14.66
CA ARG A 35 -0.10 -11.45 -14.57
C ARG A 35 -0.13 -12.77 -13.82
N PHE A 36 -0.92 -12.85 -12.76
CA PHE A 36 -0.88 -14.02 -11.89
C PHE A 36 -2.10 -14.92 -11.99
N GLY A 37 -3.11 -14.51 -12.75
CA GLY A 37 -4.31 -15.32 -12.92
C GLY A 37 -5.46 -14.80 -12.09
N PHE A 38 -6.68 -15.02 -12.56
CA PHE A 38 -7.86 -14.49 -11.89
C PHE A 38 -8.17 -15.25 -10.61
N ASP A 39 -7.60 -16.43 -10.42
CA ASP A 39 -7.81 -17.18 -9.20
C ASP A 39 -6.73 -16.90 -8.16
N SER A 40 -5.83 -15.98 -8.42
CA SER A 40 -4.84 -15.59 -7.43
C SER A 40 -5.51 -14.86 -6.28
N LYS A 41 -4.98 -15.03 -5.09
CA LYS A 41 -5.51 -14.35 -3.93
C LYS A 41 -4.89 -12.96 -3.85
N ILE A 42 -5.71 -11.94 -4.04
CA ILE A 42 -5.23 -10.56 -4.01
C ILE A 42 -5.79 -9.86 -2.80
N GLU A 43 -4.90 -9.29 -2.00
CA GLU A 43 -5.26 -8.55 -0.80
C GLU A 43 -4.69 -7.16 -0.88
N VAL A 44 -5.36 -6.21 -0.25
CA VAL A 44 -4.90 -4.83 -0.21
C VAL A 44 -4.82 -4.41 1.24
N PHE A 45 -3.65 -3.94 1.64
CA PHE A 45 -3.45 -3.44 2.99
C PHE A 45 -3.18 -1.96 2.94
N MET A 46 -3.74 -1.21 3.86
CA MET A 46 -3.48 0.20 3.95
C MET A 46 -2.50 0.47 5.07
N GLN A 47 -1.49 1.26 4.77
CA GLN A 47 -0.49 1.64 5.74
C GLN A 47 -0.43 3.15 5.81
N THR A 48 -0.33 3.68 7.02
CA THR A 48 -0.23 5.12 7.22
C THR A 48 1.18 5.44 7.69
N THR A 49 1.80 6.42 7.05
CA THR A 49 3.13 6.86 7.44
C THR A 49 3.09 8.31 7.79
N GLU A 50 3.84 8.69 8.80
CA GLU A 50 3.97 10.10 9.14
C GLU A 50 5.41 10.37 9.51
N PRO A 51 5.87 11.59 9.30
CA PRO A 51 7.27 11.92 9.59
C PRO A 51 7.55 11.80 11.09
N TYR A 52 8.73 11.34 11.38
CA TYR A 52 9.18 11.24 12.76
C TYR A 52 10.06 12.44 13.06
N ALA A 53 9.74 13.15 14.12
CA ALA A 53 10.50 14.34 14.50
C ALA A 53 10.96 14.18 15.94
N PRO A 54 12.08 13.56 16.16
CA PRO A 54 12.52 13.25 17.53
C PRO A 54 12.65 14.47 18.40
N GLY A 55 13.06 15.58 17.84
CA GLY A 55 13.18 16.78 18.66
C GLY A 55 11.85 17.26 19.20
N GLU A 56 10.80 17.04 18.47
CA GLU A 56 9.50 17.46 18.90
C GLU A 56 8.88 16.50 19.88
N ASN A 57 9.29 15.28 19.81
CA ASN A 57 8.65 14.31 20.61
C ASN A 57 9.23 14.07 21.91
N ASN A 58 10.40 14.54 22.14
CA ASN A 58 11.02 14.18 23.30
C ASN A 58 10.55 14.87 24.45
N GLY A 59 9.74 15.74 24.31
CA GLY A 59 9.16 16.37 25.46
C GLY A 59 8.39 15.41 26.24
N ASN A 60 8.21 14.41 25.69
CA ASN A 60 7.54 13.48 26.32
C ASN A 60 8.26 12.66 27.03
#